data_33650934010788d8e35e38538d0050bb
#
_entry.id   33650934010788d8e35e38538d0050bb
#
_cell.length_a   1.000
_cell.length_b   1.000
_cell.length_c   1.000
_cell.angle_alpha   90.00
_cell.angle_beta   90.00
_cell.angle_gamma   90.00
#
_symmetry.space_group_name_H-M   'P 1'
#
loop_
_entity.id
_entity.type
_entity.pdbx_description
1 polymer ?
#
loop_
_entity_poly.entity_id
_entity_poly.type
_entity_poly.pdbx_seq_one_letter_code
_entity_poly.pdbx_strand_id
1 'polypeptide(L)'
;MNSNDQISPNFTYSEFTASKIAEGFHIDNNIPSEYVRLNIHALVTLLLQPLRDACGHALKVNSGYRCKKLNELVGGSGNSQHTKGQAADIASDAPIRLARIVIDRGLDFDQMILYPNFIHLSYTLERANRKQILYSKDYYGPKLYTL
;
A
#
# COMPACT_ATOMS: atom_id res chain seq x y z
N MET A 1 -24.15 -4.98 4.44
CA MET A 1 -22.89 -4.60 3.82
C MET A 1 -23.06 -3.31 3.05
N ASN A 2 -22.17 -2.36 3.23
CA ASN A 2 -22.20 -1.09 2.50
C ASN A 2 -21.52 -1.26 1.15
N SER A 3 -22.30 -1.26 0.05
CA SER A 3 -21.75 -1.43 -1.29
C SER A 3 -20.76 -0.32 -1.67
N ASN A 4 -20.87 0.87 -1.04
CA ASN A 4 -19.95 1.98 -1.28
C ASN A 4 -18.57 1.76 -0.69
N ASP A 5 -18.41 0.82 0.23
CA ASP A 5 -17.12 0.49 0.82
C ASP A 5 -16.31 -0.48 -0.04
N GLN A 6 -16.97 -1.26 -0.89
CA GLN A 6 -16.30 -2.24 -1.74
C GLN A 6 -15.54 -1.56 -2.88
N ILE A 7 -14.26 -1.90 -3.05
CA ILE A 7 -13.43 -1.39 -4.16
C ILE A 7 -13.33 -2.44 -5.26
N SER A 8 -13.04 -3.67 -4.88
CA SER A 8 -12.81 -4.80 -5.78
C SER A 8 -13.19 -6.07 -5.03
N PRO A 9 -13.14 -7.25 -5.65
CA PRO A 9 -13.60 -8.48 -4.98
C PRO A 9 -12.98 -8.73 -3.60
N ASN A 10 -11.73 -8.33 -3.37
CA ASN A 10 -11.03 -8.66 -2.13
C ASN A 10 -10.60 -7.44 -1.30
N PHE A 11 -11.00 -6.23 -1.68
CA PHE A 11 -10.57 -5.03 -0.97
C PHE A 11 -11.71 -4.05 -0.73
N THR A 12 -11.67 -3.40 0.44
CA THR A 12 -12.63 -2.37 0.85
C THR A 12 -11.88 -1.10 1.23
N TYR A 13 -12.56 0.04 1.14
CA TYR A 13 -11.97 1.31 1.58
C TYR A 13 -11.67 1.32 3.07
N SER A 14 -12.49 0.64 3.88
CA SER A 14 -12.30 0.53 5.33
C SER A 14 -10.93 -0.03 5.70
N GLU A 15 -10.41 -0.98 4.92
CA GLU A 15 -9.09 -1.56 5.16
C GLU A 15 -7.98 -0.52 5.05
N PHE A 16 -8.18 0.51 4.23
CA PHE A 16 -7.17 1.53 3.97
C PHE A 16 -7.23 2.69 4.94
N THR A 17 -8.26 2.80 5.75
CA THR A 17 -8.38 3.85 6.76
C THR A 17 -8.26 3.31 8.19
N ALA A 18 -8.32 1.99 8.37
CA ALA A 18 -8.21 1.38 9.68
C ALA A 18 -6.85 1.64 10.31
N SER A 19 -6.85 2.07 11.57
CA SER A 19 -5.64 2.32 12.34
C SER A 19 -5.94 2.27 13.82
N LYS A 20 -5.31 1.33 14.51
CA LYS A 20 -5.44 1.23 15.97
C LYS A 20 -4.82 2.43 16.67
N ILE A 21 -3.77 3.00 16.09
CA ILE A 21 -3.13 4.19 16.62
C ILE A 21 -4.06 5.38 16.53
N ALA A 22 -4.70 5.57 15.38
CA ALA A 22 -5.68 6.64 15.20
C ALA A 22 -6.84 6.50 16.18
N GLU A 23 -7.36 5.28 16.36
CA GLU A 23 -8.42 5.02 17.33
C GLU A 23 -7.99 5.38 18.75
N GLY A 24 -6.79 4.95 19.16
CA GLY A 24 -6.26 5.20 20.48
C GLY A 24 -6.06 6.68 20.80
N PHE A 25 -5.75 7.49 19.80
CA PHE A 25 -5.53 8.94 19.97
C PHE A 25 -6.73 9.76 19.49
N HIS A 26 -7.86 9.11 19.17
CA HIS A 26 -9.08 9.78 18.71
C HIS A 26 -8.85 10.65 17.47
N ILE A 27 -8.03 10.16 16.54
CA ILE A 27 -7.74 10.83 15.29
C ILE A 27 -8.71 10.35 14.22
N ASP A 28 -9.37 11.29 13.52
CA ASP A 28 -10.22 10.97 12.39
C ASP A 28 -9.33 10.65 11.18
N ASN A 29 -9.31 9.39 10.79
CA ASN A 29 -8.54 8.92 9.62
C ASN A 29 -9.45 8.48 8.47
N ASN A 30 -10.66 9.01 8.40
CA ASN A 30 -11.55 8.74 7.29
C ASN A 30 -11.07 9.39 6.00
N ILE A 31 -11.51 8.87 4.86
CA ILE A 31 -11.16 9.44 3.55
C ILE A 31 -11.66 10.88 3.48
N PRO A 32 -10.77 11.87 3.31
CA PRO A 32 -11.16 13.28 3.41
C PRO A 32 -11.66 13.89 2.10
N SER A 33 -11.41 13.25 0.95
CA SER A 33 -11.66 13.88 -0.34
C SER A 33 -11.79 12.83 -1.45
N GLU A 34 -12.36 13.27 -2.57
CA GLU A 34 -12.42 12.44 -3.78
C GLU A 34 -11.02 12.13 -4.32
N TYR A 35 -10.09 13.07 -4.17
CA TYR A 35 -8.69 12.87 -4.58
C TYR A 35 -8.09 11.63 -3.91
N VAL A 36 -8.19 11.53 -2.60
CA VAL A 36 -7.67 10.37 -1.84
C VAL A 36 -8.43 9.10 -2.23
N ARG A 37 -9.76 9.20 -2.36
CA ARG A 37 -10.59 8.05 -2.72
C ARG A 37 -10.19 7.48 -4.08
N LEU A 38 -9.99 8.33 -5.08
CA LEU A 38 -9.56 7.90 -6.41
C LEU A 38 -8.16 7.28 -6.39
N ASN A 39 -7.26 7.81 -5.58
CA ASN A 39 -5.92 7.26 -5.46
C ASN A 39 -5.95 5.85 -4.86
N ILE A 40 -6.74 5.64 -3.81
CA ILE A 40 -6.92 4.31 -3.22
C ILE A 40 -7.52 3.36 -4.26
N HIS A 41 -8.53 3.80 -4.99
CA HIS A 41 -9.18 3.00 -6.01
C HIS A 41 -8.17 2.54 -7.07
N ALA A 42 -7.32 3.44 -7.56
CA ALA A 42 -6.30 3.13 -8.56
C ALA A 42 -5.26 2.15 -8.01
N LEU A 43 -4.76 2.39 -6.80
CA LEU A 43 -3.80 1.50 -6.13
C LEU A 43 -4.36 0.07 -6.04
N VAL A 44 -5.61 -0.06 -5.67
CA VAL A 44 -6.24 -1.37 -5.51
C VAL A 44 -6.52 -2.03 -6.86
N THR A 45 -7.20 -1.34 -7.76
CA THR A 45 -7.65 -1.97 -9.02
C THR A 45 -6.51 -2.25 -9.98
N LEU A 46 -5.46 -1.44 -9.96
CA LEU A 46 -4.34 -1.54 -10.90
C LEU A 46 -3.13 -2.28 -10.35
N LEU A 47 -3.01 -2.42 -9.04
CA LEU A 47 -1.86 -3.08 -8.43
C LEU A 47 -2.25 -4.17 -7.42
N LEU A 48 -2.99 -3.82 -6.36
CA LEU A 48 -3.19 -4.75 -5.25
C LEU A 48 -4.13 -5.91 -5.59
N GLN A 49 -5.23 -5.67 -6.30
CA GLN A 49 -6.13 -6.74 -6.69
C GLN A 49 -5.47 -7.70 -7.68
N PRO A 50 -4.80 -7.23 -8.76
CA PRO A 50 -4.04 -8.13 -9.63
C PRO A 50 -2.97 -8.93 -8.87
N LEU A 51 -2.28 -8.30 -7.93
CA LEU A 51 -1.28 -8.99 -7.09
C LEU A 51 -1.94 -10.09 -6.25
N ARG A 52 -3.06 -9.75 -5.62
CA ARG A 52 -3.83 -10.71 -4.82
C ARG A 52 -4.26 -11.91 -5.64
N ASP A 53 -4.74 -11.67 -6.85
CA ASP A 53 -5.19 -12.75 -7.73
C ASP A 53 -4.02 -13.63 -8.15
N ALA A 54 -2.87 -13.02 -8.43
CA ALA A 54 -1.68 -13.76 -8.88
C ALA A 54 -1.03 -14.56 -7.75
N CYS A 55 -1.00 -14.03 -6.52
CA CYS A 55 -0.39 -14.74 -5.39
C CYS A 55 -1.29 -15.83 -4.81
N GLY A 56 -2.59 -15.77 -5.04
CA GLY A 56 -3.53 -16.82 -4.66
C GLY A 56 -3.91 -16.88 -3.19
N HIS A 57 -3.55 -15.86 -2.40
CA HIS A 57 -3.94 -15.81 -0.98
C HIS A 57 -4.27 -14.38 -0.58
N ALA A 58 -4.94 -14.24 0.59
CA ALA A 58 -5.33 -12.93 1.09
C ALA A 58 -4.12 -12.05 1.36
N LEU A 59 -4.26 -10.76 1.06
CA LEU A 59 -3.26 -9.74 1.39
C LEU A 59 -3.82 -8.88 2.52
N LYS A 60 -3.08 -8.77 3.62
CA LYS A 60 -3.48 -7.97 4.76
C LYS A 60 -2.87 -6.58 4.67
N VAL A 61 -3.72 -5.57 4.70
CA VAL A 61 -3.28 -4.16 4.72
C VAL A 61 -2.96 -3.77 6.16
N ASN A 62 -1.68 -3.53 6.44
CA ASN A 62 -1.23 -3.05 7.76
C ASN A 62 -1.45 -1.55 7.90
N SER A 63 -1.26 -0.80 6.81
CA SER A 63 -1.42 0.64 6.78
C SER A 63 -1.73 1.06 5.36
N GLY A 64 -2.80 1.80 5.18
CA GLY A 64 -3.17 2.39 3.89
C GLY A 64 -3.06 3.90 3.96
N TYR A 65 -4.20 4.59 3.84
CA TYR A 65 -4.24 6.04 3.97
C TYR A 65 -3.91 6.47 5.41
N ARG A 66 -3.11 7.51 5.54
CA ARG A 66 -2.83 8.18 6.82
C ARG A 66 -3.08 9.67 6.65
N CYS A 67 -3.97 10.23 7.49
CA CYS A 67 -4.10 11.68 7.54
C CYS A 67 -2.78 12.29 8.03
N LYS A 68 -2.59 13.58 7.82
CA LYS A 68 -1.34 14.26 8.17
C LYS A 68 -0.95 14.03 9.63
N LYS A 69 -1.92 14.20 10.54
CA LYS A 69 -1.69 14.05 11.97
C LYS A 69 -1.25 12.63 12.35
N LEU A 70 -1.91 11.63 11.79
CA LEU A 70 -1.54 10.24 12.02
C LEU A 70 -0.14 9.95 11.45
N ASN A 71 0.14 10.45 10.26
CA ASN A 71 1.44 10.26 9.63
C ASN A 71 2.58 10.85 10.46
N GLU A 72 2.38 12.04 11.03
CA GLU A 72 3.36 12.66 11.93
C GLU A 72 3.57 11.81 13.17
N LEU A 73 2.48 11.30 13.75
CA LEU A 73 2.53 10.51 14.98
C LEU A 73 3.32 9.21 14.81
N VAL A 74 3.19 8.56 13.65
CA VAL A 74 3.92 7.32 13.38
C VAL A 74 5.31 7.55 12.76
N GLY A 75 5.73 8.79 12.65
CA GLY A 75 7.06 9.14 12.15
C GLY A 75 7.21 9.04 10.64
N GLY A 76 6.12 9.14 9.88
CA GLY A 76 6.18 9.10 8.43
C GLY A 76 6.78 10.36 7.82
N SER A 77 7.29 10.23 6.60
CA SER A 77 7.80 11.36 5.82
C SER A 77 6.69 12.37 5.55
N GLY A 78 7.00 13.67 5.57
CA GLY A 78 6.05 14.72 5.21
C GLY A 78 5.50 14.60 3.79
N ASN A 79 6.23 13.92 2.90
CA ASN A 79 5.83 13.68 1.51
C ASN A 79 5.36 12.25 1.29
N SER A 80 4.97 11.54 2.35
CA SER A 80 4.56 10.14 2.25
C SER A 80 3.36 9.97 1.32
N GLN A 81 3.44 8.99 0.44
CA GLN A 81 2.32 8.63 -0.43
C GLN A 81 1.14 8.07 0.35
N HIS A 82 1.34 7.59 1.58
CA HIS A 82 0.25 7.19 2.47
C HIS A 82 -0.72 8.36 2.72
N THR A 83 -0.21 9.58 2.80
CA THR A 83 -1.06 10.77 3.04
C THR A 83 -1.94 11.14 1.85
N LYS A 84 -1.65 10.59 0.69
CA LYS A 84 -2.40 10.83 -0.55
C LYS A 84 -3.30 9.67 -0.95
N GLY A 85 -3.25 8.56 -0.20
CA GLY A 85 -3.96 7.34 -0.58
C GLY A 85 -3.27 6.57 -1.70
N GLN A 86 -1.99 6.82 -1.93
CA GLN A 86 -1.22 6.21 -3.02
C GLN A 86 -0.38 5.02 -2.58
N ALA A 87 -0.39 4.68 -1.31
CA ALA A 87 0.48 3.63 -0.77
C ALA A 87 -0.23 2.74 0.23
N ALA A 88 0.21 1.49 0.29
CA ALA A 88 -0.22 0.54 1.30
C ALA A 88 0.96 -0.31 1.73
N ASP A 89 0.98 -0.65 3.02
CA ASP A 89 1.93 -1.62 3.56
C ASP A 89 1.19 -2.94 3.72
N ILE A 90 1.70 -3.97 3.06
CA ILE A 90 1.07 -5.29 3.00
C ILE A 90 1.91 -6.27 3.81
N ALA A 91 1.29 -6.92 4.81
CA ALA A 91 1.96 -7.90 5.65
C ALA A 91 2.45 -9.09 4.81
N SER A 92 3.66 -9.52 5.06
CA SER A 92 4.22 -10.70 4.39
C SER A 92 5.43 -11.22 5.17
N ASP A 93 5.52 -12.52 5.34
CA ASP A 93 6.72 -13.17 5.87
C ASP A 93 7.78 -13.39 4.78
N ALA A 94 7.41 -13.14 3.53
CA ALA A 94 8.31 -13.28 2.38
C ALA A 94 8.02 -12.17 1.36
N PRO A 95 8.30 -10.90 1.69
CA PRO A 95 7.95 -9.78 0.80
C PRO A 95 8.58 -9.88 -0.57
N ILE A 96 9.72 -10.55 -0.69
CA ILE A 96 10.37 -10.77 -1.98
C ILE A 96 9.48 -11.56 -2.95
N ARG A 97 8.64 -12.46 -2.45
CA ARG A 97 7.71 -13.22 -3.30
C ARG A 97 6.69 -12.32 -3.93
N LEU A 98 6.12 -11.40 -3.16
CA LEU A 98 5.15 -10.43 -3.68
C LEU A 98 5.81 -9.52 -4.71
N ALA A 99 7.02 -9.04 -4.43
CA ALA A 99 7.76 -8.19 -5.37
C ALA A 99 8.01 -8.91 -6.70
N ARG A 100 8.41 -10.18 -6.65
CA ARG A 100 8.63 -10.96 -7.87
C ARG A 100 7.37 -11.15 -8.70
N ILE A 101 6.23 -11.34 -8.04
CA ILE A 101 4.96 -11.46 -8.75
C ILE A 101 4.63 -10.16 -9.48
N VAL A 102 4.83 -9.01 -8.83
CA VAL A 102 4.59 -7.70 -9.45
C VAL A 102 5.43 -7.58 -10.73
N ILE A 103 6.72 -7.93 -10.65
CA ILE A 103 7.63 -7.86 -11.80
C ILE A 103 7.22 -8.87 -12.90
N ASP A 104 7.01 -10.12 -12.51
CA ASP A 104 6.72 -11.21 -13.46
C ASP A 104 5.39 -11.01 -14.18
N ARG A 105 4.43 -10.40 -13.54
CA ARG A 105 3.12 -10.11 -14.13
C ARG A 105 3.08 -8.79 -14.86
N GLY A 106 4.18 -8.02 -14.85
CA GLY A 106 4.25 -6.74 -15.53
C GLY A 106 3.31 -5.69 -14.92
N LEU A 107 3.01 -5.78 -13.63
CA LEU A 107 2.16 -4.80 -12.96
C LEU A 107 2.90 -3.49 -12.81
N ASP A 108 2.20 -2.38 -13.04
CA ASP A 108 2.78 -1.05 -12.88
C ASP A 108 2.76 -0.65 -11.41
N PHE A 109 3.79 0.06 -10.95
CA PHE A 109 3.91 0.52 -9.57
C PHE A 109 4.87 1.71 -9.51
N ASP A 110 4.69 2.56 -8.50
CA ASP A 110 5.60 3.68 -8.31
C ASP A 110 6.83 3.26 -7.50
N GLN A 111 6.60 2.71 -6.30
CA GLN A 111 7.68 2.18 -5.46
C GLN A 111 7.26 0.84 -4.84
N MET A 112 8.24 -0.04 -4.69
CA MET A 112 8.17 -1.20 -3.81
C MET A 112 9.32 -1.08 -2.84
N ILE A 113 9.04 -1.13 -1.54
CA ILE A 113 10.07 -1.11 -0.51
C ILE A 113 9.91 -2.36 0.33
N LEU A 114 10.94 -3.20 0.36
CA LEU A 114 10.92 -4.45 1.09
C LEU A 114 11.41 -4.23 2.52
N TYR A 115 10.57 -4.62 3.47
CA TYR A 115 10.86 -4.63 4.90
C TYR A 115 10.92 -6.08 5.38
N PRO A 116 11.41 -6.35 6.59
CA PRO A 116 11.51 -7.74 7.05
C PRO A 116 10.19 -8.51 7.07
N ASN A 117 9.07 -7.85 7.39
CA ASN A 117 7.79 -8.53 7.56
C ASN A 117 6.62 -7.86 6.84
N PHE A 118 6.92 -6.98 5.89
CA PHE A 118 5.89 -6.39 5.03
C PHE A 118 6.55 -5.78 3.79
N ILE A 119 5.73 -5.43 2.82
CA ILE A 119 6.16 -4.70 1.63
C ILE A 119 5.33 -3.43 1.50
N HIS A 120 6.00 -2.33 1.25
CA HIS A 120 5.37 -1.05 0.91
C HIS A 120 5.18 -1.01 -0.59
N LEU A 121 3.95 -0.76 -1.03
CA LEU A 121 3.58 -0.69 -2.43
C LEU A 121 2.88 0.62 -2.72
N SER A 122 3.26 1.31 -3.79
CA SER A 122 2.61 2.55 -4.17
C SER A 122 2.30 2.62 -5.65
N TYR A 123 1.34 3.48 -5.97
CA TYR A 123 0.87 3.73 -7.32
C TYR A 123 0.41 5.18 -7.43
N THR A 124 0.76 5.86 -8.50
CA THR A 124 0.35 7.26 -8.69
C THR A 124 -0.33 7.46 -10.04
N LEU A 125 -1.34 8.33 -10.04
CA LEU A 125 -2.01 8.80 -11.25
C LEU A 125 -1.45 10.13 -11.74
N GLU A 126 -0.55 10.75 -10.97
CA GLU A 126 -0.11 12.12 -11.22
C GLU A 126 1.02 12.22 -12.24
N ARG A 127 1.71 11.12 -12.49
CA ARG A 127 2.83 11.03 -13.42
C ARG A 127 3.07 9.57 -13.77
N ALA A 128 4.05 9.29 -14.62
CA ALA A 128 4.46 7.92 -14.87
C ALA A 128 5.01 7.29 -13.59
N ASN A 129 4.62 6.06 -13.31
CA ASN A 129 5.14 5.32 -12.16
C ASN A 129 6.62 5.02 -12.34
N ARG A 130 7.41 5.25 -11.28
CA ARG A 130 8.88 5.16 -11.34
C ARG A 130 9.41 3.73 -11.42
N LYS A 131 8.62 2.76 -10.97
CA LYS A 131 9.03 1.35 -10.87
C LYS A 131 10.32 1.19 -10.05
N GLN A 132 10.41 1.94 -8.97
CA GLN A 132 11.58 1.96 -8.10
C GLN A 132 11.46 0.86 -7.03
N ILE A 133 12.53 0.09 -6.88
CA ILE A 133 12.58 -1.00 -5.88
C ILE A 133 13.66 -0.64 -4.87
N LEU A 134 13.25 -0.58 -3.61
CA LEU A 134 14.11 -0.22 -2.49
C LEU A 134 14.05 -1.30 -1.42
N TYR A 135 15.04 -1.31 -0.55
CA TYR A 135 15.11 -2.21 0.59
C TYR A 135 15.32 -1.39 1.84
N SER A 136 14.54 -1.68 2.89
CA SER A 136 14.75 -0.99 4.16
C SER A 136 16.11 -1.39 4.75
N LYS A 137 16.66 -0.54 5.61
CA LYS A 137 17.95 -0.84 6.25
C LYS A 137 17.89 -2.09 7.13
N ASP A 138 16.70 -2.48 7.55
CA ASP A 138 16.48 -3.66 8.39
C ASP A 138 16.17 -4.92 7.58
N TYR A 139 16.15 -4.82 6.26
CA TYR A 139 15.83 -5.94 5.41
C TYR A 139 17.10 -6.70 5.04
N TYR A 140 17.21 -7.93 5.51
CA TYR A 140 18.36 -8.80 5.24
C TYR A 140 18.01 -10.03 4.41
N GLY A 141 16.78 -10.10 3.89
CA GLY A 141 16.33 -11.21 3.06
C GLY A 141 16.89 -11.16 1.65
N PRO A 142 16.45 -12.09 0.79
CA PRO A 142 16.86 -12.09 -0.61
C PRO A 142 16.47 -10.80 -1.31
N LYS A 143 17.32 -10.35 -2.22
CA LYS A 143 17.04 -9.19 -3.05
C LYS A 143 16.71 -9.63 -4.47
N LEU A 144 15.87 -8.82 -5.14
CA LEU A 144 15.67 -8.97 -6.57
C LEU A 144 17.01 -8.68 -7.21
N TYR A 145 17.50 -9.63 -7.97
CA TYR A 145 18.79 -9.41 -8.57
C TYR A 145 18.68 -8.38 -9.67
N THR A 146 19.77 -7.68 -9.89
CA THR A 146 19.93 -6.81 -11.03
C THR A 146 21.09 -7.32 -11.86
N LEU A 147 20.94 -7.23 -13.13
CA LEU A 147 22.02 -7.63 -14.02
C LEU A 147 23.19 -6.67 -13.93
#